data_b6974c9887c77e8f28cc74c9c0e87aa1
#
_entry.id   b6974c9887c77e8f28cc74c9c0e87aa1
#
_cell.length_a   1.000
_cell.length_b   1.000
_cell.length_c   1.000
_cell.angle_alpha   90.00
_cell.angle_beta   90.00
_cell.angle_gamma   90.00
#
_symmetry.space_group_name_H-M   'P 1'
#
loop_
_entity.id
_entity.type
_entity.pdbx_description
1 polymer ?
#
loop_
_entity_poly.entity_id
_entity_poly.type
_entity_poly.pdbx_seq_one_letter_code
_entity_poly.pdbx_strand_id
1 'polypeptide(L)'
;MKLTDHFTLEEMLHSETAERKHIENRINATEVNNLVRLCTKVLEPLREHFHQPIHINSGFRCQALNKAVGGADNSYHMKGRAVDIPMHPGWLAYIRDHLPHTELINEGTWIHVAL
;
A
#
# COMPACT_ATOMS: atom_id res chain seq x y z
N MET A 1 5.93 1.72 14.54
CA MET A 1 5.96 3.19 14.32
C MET A 1 4.72 3.63 13.56
N LYS A 2 3.99 4.58 14.08
CA LYS A 2 2.83 5.14 13.37
C LYS A 2 3.28 6.00 12.20
N LEU A 3 2.67 5.78 11.03
CA LEU A 3 2.82 6.67 9.88
C LEU A 3 1.77 7.79 9.92
N THR A 4 0.54 7.42 10.26
CA THR A 4 -0.61 8.31 10.47
C THR A 4 -1.47 7.71 11.58
N ASP A 5 -2.61 8.31 11.90
CA ASP A 5 -3.44 7.88 13.04
C ASP A 5 -3.83 6.40 13.00
N HIS A 6 -4.08 5.84 11.81
CA HIS A 6 -4.62 4.48 11.68
C HIS A 6 -3.70 3.52 10.91
N PHE A 7 -2.51 3.96 10.49
CA PHE A 7 -1.60 3.13 9.70
C PHE A 7 -0.21 3.13 10.30
N THR A 8 0.40 1.94 10.36
CA THR A 8 1.72 1.74 10.95
C THR A 8 2.73 1.29 9.88
N LEU A 9 4.01 1.56 10.14
CA LEU A 9 5.09 1.07 9.28
C LEU A 9 5.13 -0.46 9.29
N GLU A 10 4.89 -1.08 10.44
CA GLU A 10 4.90 -2.54 10.59
C GLU A 10 3.93 -3.22 9.63
N GLU A 11 2.69 -2.70 9.50
CA GLU A 11 1.73 -3.28 8.57
C GLU A 11 2.11 -3.05 7.11
N MET A 12 2.81 -1.96 6.79
CA MET A 12 3.29 -1.67 5.44
C MET A 12 4.45 -2.56 5.02
N LEU A 13 5.23 -3.05 5.98
CA LEU A 13 6.38 -3.91 5.73
C LEU A 13 6.07 -5.39 5.84
N HIS A 14 4.92 -5.74 6.41
CA HIS A 14 4.55 -7.14 6.62
C HIS A 14 4.42 -7.91 5.30
N SER A 15 5.02 -9.08 5.23
CA SER A 15 4.92 -9.98 4.08
C SER A 15 5.20 -11.42 4.51
N GLU A 16 4.24 -12.30 4.26
CA GLU A 16 4.41 -13.73 4.52
C GLU A 16 5.50 -14.33 3.65
N THR A 17 5.63 -13.87 2.41
CA THR A 17 6.70 -14.29 1.50
C THR A 17 8.07 -13.91 2.04
N ALA A 18 8.21 -12.69 2.56
CA ALA A 18 9.47 -12.23 3.15
C ALA A 18 9.86 -13.07 4.36
N GLU A 19 8.88 -13.38 5.23
CA GLU A 19 9.11 -14.23 6.40
C GLU A 19 9.54 -15.63 5.99
N ARG A 20 8.81 -16.26 5.07
CA ARG A 20 9.06 -17.62 4.61
C ARG A 20 10.41 -17.74 3.91
N LYS A 21 10.81 -16.75 3.13
CA LYS A 21 12.05 -16.75 2.35
C LYS A 21 13.21 -16.06 3.06
N HIS A 22 13.01 -15.60 4.28
CA HIS A 22 14.04 -14.89 5.07
C HIS A 22 14.58 -13.66 4.34
N ILE A 23 13.69 -12.91 3.68
CA ILE A 23 14.03 -11.64 3.04
C ILE A 23 13.82 -10.51 4.02
N GLU A 24 14.87 -9.72 4.24
CA GLU A 24 14.76 -8.51 5.05
C GLU A 24 14.14 -7.39 4.19
N ASN A 25 12.89 -7.04 4.46
CA ASN A 25 12.16 -6.00 3.72
C ASN A 25 12.55 -4.62 4.26
N ARG A 26 13.74 -4.17 3.89
CA ARG A 26 14.36 -2.95 4.41
C ARG A 26 13.92 -1.73 3.62
N ILE A 27 13.48 -0.68 4.32
CA ILE A 27 12.97 0.57 3.76
C ILE A 27 13.87 1.74 4.15
N ASN A 28 13.99 2.73 3.27
CA ASN A 28 14.74 3.97 3.55
C ASN A 28 13.80 5.12 3.92
N ALA A 29 14.40 6.25 4.36
CA ALA A 29 13.63 7.43 4.83
C ALA A 29 12.76 8.03 3.74
N THR A 30 13.23 8.11 2.50
CA THR A 30 12.44 8.64 1.37
C THR A 30 11.20 7.79 1.14
N GLU A 31 11.35 6.48 1.17
CA GLU A 31 10.25 5.53 0.97
C GLU A 31 9.25 5.60 2.13
N VAL A 32 9.73 5.77 3.36
CA VAL A 32 8.84 6.00 4.51
C VAL A 32 8.02 7.26 4.31
N ASN A 33 8.64 8.36 3.88
CA ASN A 33 7.92 9.61 3.62
C ASN A 33 6.87 9.46 2.52
N ASN A 34 7.16 8.66 1.49
CA ASN A 34 6.17 8.35 0.46
C ASN A 34 4.99 7.58 1.02
N LEU A 35 5.22 6.63 1.93
CA LEU A 35 4.14 5.91 2.61
C LEU A 35 3.29 6.84 3.46
N VAL A 36 3.91 7.77 4.19
CA VAL A 36 3.17 8.77 4.98
C VAL A 36 2.26 9.59 4.07
N ARG A 37 2.77 10.03 2.91
CA ARG A 37 1.99 10.78 1.94
C ARG A 37 0.80 9.96 1.42
N LEU A 38 1.02 8.70 1.07
CA LEU A 38 -0.04 7.81 0.60
C LEU A 38 -1.11 7.61 1.67
N CYS A 39 -0.71 7.37 2.92
CA CYS A 39 -1.64 7.24 4.03
C CYS A 39 -2.44 8.53 4.24
N THR A 40 -1.79 9.69 4.25
CA THR A 40 -2.43 10.99 4.50
C THR A 40 -3.41 11.36 3.40
N LYS A 41 -3.04 11.15 2.14
CA LYS A 41 -3.80 11.64 0.98
C LYS A 41 -4.85 10.65 0.49
N VAL A 42 -4.66 9.36 0.72
CA VAL A 42 -5.54 8.33 0.16
C VAL A 42 -6.17 7.48 1.25
N LEU A 43 -5.37 6.82 2.08
CA LEU A 43 -5.90 5.80 3.00
C LEU A 43 -6.70 6.38 4.16
N GLU A 44 -6.23 7.44 4.80
CA GLU A 44 -6.99 8.07 5.90
C GLU A 44 -8.32 8.65 5.41
N PRO A 45 -8.36 9.41 4.28
CA PRO A 45 -9.65 9.88 3.74
C PRO A 45 -10.59 8.75 3.35
N LEU A 46 -10.07 7.67 2.78
CA LEU A 46 -10.90 6.50 2.42
C LEU A 46 -11.50 5.86 3.67
N ARG A 47 -10.67 5.64 4.70
CA ARG A 47 -11.10 5.08 5.98
C ARG A 47 -12.17 5.94 6.64
N GLU A 48 -11.98 7.25 6.64
CA GLU A 48 -12.92 8.19 7.25
C GLU A 48 -14.26 8.19 6.53
N HIS A 49 -14.24 8.20 5.19
CA HIS A 49 -15.48 8.24 4.41
C HIS A 49 -16.35 7.01 4.64
N PHE A 50 -15.76 5.82 4.69
CA PHE A 50 -16.52 4.58 4.85
C PHE A 50 -16.64 4.12 6.30
N HIS A 51 -15.98 4.81 7.26
CA HIS A 51 -15.97 4.43 8.69
C HIS A 51 -15.60 2.97 8.89
N GLN A 52 -14.59 2.50 8.16
CA GLN A 52 -14.20 1.10 8.14
C GLN A 52 -12.67 0.97 8.13
N PRO A 53 -12.11 0.09 8.99
CA PRO A 53 -10.67 -0.19 8.94
C PRO A 53 -10.25 -0.73 7.58
N ILE A 54 -9.04 -0.39 7.16
CA ILE A 54 -8.47 -0.84 5.90
C ILE A 54 -7.31 -1.77 6.20
N HIS A 55 -7.41 -3.02 5.76
CA HIS A 55 -6.32 -3.98 5.83
C HIS A 55 -5.33 -3.70 4.70
N ILE A 56 -4.03 -3.78 5.00
CA ILE A 56 -2.99 -3.64 3.98
C ILE A 56 -2.57 -5.04 3.53
N ASN A 57 -2.95 -5.42 2.31
CA ASN A 57 -2.60 -6.70 1.73
C ASN A 57 -1.11 -6.74 1.35
N SER A 58 -0.62 -5.64 0.79
CA SER A 58 0.79 -5.47 0.43
C SER A 58 1.11 -3.97 0.43
N GLY A 59 2.15 -3.60 1.15
CA GLY A 59 2.63 -2.22 1.20
C GLY A 59 3.97 -2.10 0.49
N PHE A 60 5.01 -1.68 1.23
CA PHE A 60 6.34 -1.56 0.67
C PHE A 60 6.96 -2.93 0.38
N ARG A 61 7.66 -3.02 -0.75
CA ARG A 61 8.46 -4.19 -1.12
C ARG A 61 9.86 -3.74 -1.53
N CYS A 62 10.90 -4.27 -0.87
CA CYS A 62 12.27 -4.10 -1.35
C CYS A 62 12.45 -4.85 -2.68
N GLN A 63 13.55 -4.61 -3.37
CA GLN A 63 13.78 -5.21 -4.69
C GLN A 63 13.72 -6.74 -4.65
N ALA A 64 14.37 -7.36 -3.66
CA ALA A 64 14.38 -8.81 -3.52
C ALA A 64 12.99 -9.38 -3.28
N LEU A 65 12.20 -8.74 -2.43
CA LEU A 65 10.83 -9.17 -2.15
C LEU A 65 9.93 -8.98 -3.39
N ASN A 66 10.06 -7.85 -4.08
CA ASN A 66 9.29 -7.60 -5.29
C ASN A 66 9.54 -8.67 -6.35
N LYS A 67 10.80 -9.05 -6.52
CA LYS A 67 11.17 -10.14 -7.43
C LYS A 67 10.59 -11.47 -6.99
N ALA A 68 10.65 -11.77 -5.69
CA ALA A 68 10.15 -13.03 -5.14
C ALA A 68 8.63 -13.21 -5.33
N VAL A 69 7.86 -12.12 -5.30
CA VAL A 69 6.40 -12.17 -5.51
C VAL A 69 6.00 -11.96 -6.98
N GLY A 70 6.95 -11.79 -7.88
CA GLY A 70 6.66 -11.60 -9.30
C GLY A 70 6.15 -10.21 -9.66
N GLY A 71 6.49 -9.19 -8.87
CA GLY A 71 6.10 -7.81 -9.16
C GLY A 71 6.83 -7.23 -10.37
N ALA A 72 6.26 -6.18 -10.96
CA ALA A 72 6.88 -5.48 -12.08
C ALA A 72 8.23 -4.88 -11.68
N ASP A 73 9.18 -4.85 -12.62
CA ASP A 73 10.53 -4.37 -12.34
C ASP A 73 10.59 -2.91 -11.88
N ASN A 74 9.57 -2.12 -12.24
CA ASN A 74 9.46 -0.70 -11.87
C ASN A 74 8.25 -0.43 -10.98
N SER A 75 7.85 -1.40 -10.16
CA SER A 75 6.68 -1.29 -9.30
C SER A 75 6.78 -0.12 -8.32
N TYR A 76 5.70 0.63 -8.18
CA TYR A 76 5.59 1.69 -7.17
C TYR A 76 5.63 1.15 -5.74
N HIS A 77 5.35 -0.12 -5.51
CA HIS A 77 5.55 -0.75 -4.19
C HIS A 77 7.00 -0.63 -3.71
N MET A 78 7.97 -0.67 -4.62
CA MET A 78 9.38 -0.54 -4.27
C MET A 78 9.78 0.89 -3.89
N LYS A 79 8.92 1.86 -4.15
CA LYS A 79 9.16 3.28 -3.83
C LYS A 79 8.40 3.75 -2.61
N GLY A 80 7.62 2.87 -1.97
CA GLY A 80 6.71 3.27 -0.90
C GLY A 80 5.53 4.08 -1.40
N ARG A 81 5.19 3.96 -2.69
CA ARG A 81 4.14 4.77 -3.33
C ARG A 81 2.90 3.99 -3.68
N ALA A 82 2.83 2.70 -3.37
CA ALA A 82 1.68 1.87 -3.68
C ALA A 82 1.29 0.98 -2.51
N VAL A 83 0.01 0.70 -2.42
CA VAL A 83 -0.55 -0.34 -1.54
C VAL A 83 -1.59 -1.15 -2.29
N ASP A 84 -1.74 -2.41 -1.89
CA ASP A 84 -2.84 -3.26 -2.28
C ASP A 84 -3.76 -3.41 -1.06
N ILE A 85 -5.04 -3.14 -1.25
CA ILE A 85 -6.06 -3.19 -0.20
C ILE A 85 -7.25 -4.04 -0.66
N PRO A 86 -8.06 -4.58 0.25
CA PRO A 86 -9.23 -5.38 -0.14
C PRO A 86 -10.22 -4.59 -0.99
N MET A 87 -10.95 -5.30 -1.83
CA MET A 87 -12.05 -4.73 -2.60
C MET A 87 -13.32 -4.74 -1.74
N HIS A 88 -13.85 -3.55 -1.43
CA HIS A 88 -15.14 -3.39 -0.77
C HIS A 88 -16.07 -2.53 -1.63
N PRO A 89 -17.39 -2.69 -1.50
CA PRO A 89 -18.34 -1.90 -2.30
C PRO A 89 -18.10 -0.39 -2.15
N GLY A 90 -17.99 0.30 -3.27
CA GLY A 90 -17.83 1.74 -3.33
C GLY A 90 -16.39 2.26 -3.21
N TRP A 91 -15.45 1.46 -2.74
CA TRP A 91 -14.08 1.91 -2.50
C TRP A 91 -13.37 2.33 -3.78
N LEU A 92 -13.42 1.49 -4.81
CA LEU A 92 -12.76 1.78 -6.09
C LEU A 92 -13.29 3.07 -6.71
N ALA A 93 -14.62 3.21 -6.75
CA ALA A 93 -15.28 4.39 -7.31
C ALA A 93 -14.94 5.66 -6.52
N TYR A 94 -14.91 5.55 -5.19
CA TYR A 94 -14.59 6.70 -4.34
C TYR A 94 -13.15 7.18 -4.56
N ILE A 95 -12.19 6.26 -4.63
CA ILE A 95 -10.79 6.62 -4.92
C ILE A 95 -10.71 7.28 -6.29
N ARG A 96 -11.32 6.66 -7.31
CA ARG A 96 -11.29 7.17 -8.68
C ARG A 96 -11.82 8.60 -8.78
N ASP A 97 -12.94 8.87 -8.11
CA ASP A 97 -13.67 10.13 -8.28
C ASP A 97 -13.25 11.22 -7.30
N HIS A 98 -12.68 10.89 -6.14
CA HIS A 98 -12.46 11.86 -5.05
C HIS A 98 -11.04 11.91 -4.48
N LEU A 99 -10.20 10.90 -4.72
CA LEU A 99 -8.88 10.85 -4.09
C LEU A 99 -7.77 10.91 -5.14
N PRO A 100 -6.62 11.55 -4.81
CA PRO A 100 -5.50 11.61 -5.75
C PRO A 100 -4.89 10.23 -5.95
N HIS A 101 -4.44 9.96 -7.16
CA HIS A 101 -3.73 8.72 -7.49
C HIS A 101 -2.95 8.89 -8.79
N THR A 102 -1.84 8.15 -8.90
CA THR A 102 -1.05 8.01 -10.12
C THR A 102 -1.46 6.72 -10.85
N GLU A 103 -1.72 5.66 -10.09
CA GLU A 103 -2.28 4.40 -10.59
C GLU A 103 -3.47 3.99 -9.75
N LEU A 104 -4.47 3.42 -10.41
CA LEU A 104 -5.62 2.80 -9.75
C LEU A 104 -6.03 1.60 -10.58
N ILE A 105 -5.86 0.40 -10.04
CA ILE A 105 -6.11 -0.84 -10.76
C ILE A 105 -7.12 -1.71 -10.02
N ASN A 106 -8.17 -2.11 -10.72
CA ASN A 106 -9.12 -3.11 -10.25
C ASN A 106 -8.51 -4.50 -10.49
N GLU A 107 -8.04 -5.13 -9.42
CA GLU A 107 -7.43 -6.46 -9.48
C GLU A 107 -8.45 -7.58 -9.17
N GLY A 108 -9.74 -7.27 -9.16
CA GLY A 108 -10.82 -8.21 -8.87
C GLY A 108 -11.13 -8.30 -7.40
N THR A 109 -10.31 -9.00 -6.62
CA THR A 109 -10.52 -9.16 -5.18
C THR A 109 -9.78 -8.12 -4.35
N TRP A 110 -8.90 -7.33 -4.97
CA TRP A 110 -8.22 -6.23 -4.28
C TRP A 110 -8.08 -5.03 -5.19
N ILE A 111 -7.73 -3.89 -4.59
CA ILE A 111 -7.46 -2.64 -5.28
C ILE A 111 -5.97 -2.34 -5.15
N HIS A 112 -5.32 -2.06 -6.27
CA HIS A 112 -3.98 -1.49 -6.30
C HIS A 112 -4.10 0.02 -6.47
N VAL A 113 -3.56 0.79 -5.55
CA VAL A 113 -3.52 2.25 -5.65
C VAL A 113 -2.12 2.77 -5.39
N ALA A 114 -1.67 3.68 -6.27
CA ALA A 114 -0.38 4.36 -6.14
C ALA A 114 -0.55 5.87 -6.22
N LEU A 115 0.32 6.56 -5.53
CA LEU A 115 0.35 8.03 -5.51
C LEU A 115 1.79 8.57 -5.89
#